data_52d6ee3771d89a7a7a6ab72f701fcd8f
#
_entry.id   52d6ee3771d89a7a7a6ab72f701fcd8f
#
_cell.length_a   1.000
_cell.length_b   1.000
_cell.length_c   1.000
_cell.angle_alpha   90.00
_cell.angle_beta   90.00
_cell.angle_gamma   90.00
#
_symmetry.space_group_name_H-M   'P 1'
#
loop_
_entity.id
_entity.type
_entity.pdbx_description
1 polymer ?
#
loop_
_entity_poly.entity_id
_entity_poly.type
_entity_poly.pdbx_seq_one_letter_code
_entity_poly.pdbx_strand_id
1 'polypeptide(L)'
;QQVAENISAWRHGRVERGFSMALNRVNDPADSSSLLVSTHDEAGQMVALLSFVPWGPIGLSLDVMRRSPDAPNGVVEFMVASLMEQAASLGVRRVSLNFAMFGHIFEAADQVGASAWNRFASRSLGVLDRFLQLRRLYRFNLKFAPLWVPRFLATEPTLAMANVVVAAGMAEGFLPNLSARRLQNQEQVLSADELEALHQMQLATMEELPEVSRSDQTQHRLRHLEALRAAGMEPYPLGGSLGSTSAPVLGVKDALRIFSSENIPNSEFMVSGRIRALRNHGGVLFATLIEGGETLQVVMERSLVGERPLSLASRNLDTGDIITVRGTYGASRNGTQSLIATSWHMASKSLHPIPFDSFTDPEARLRRRSTDLLVHPDQMQNLRLRTAVIKALRARLDA
;
A
#
# COMPACT_ATOMS: atom_id res chain seq x y z
N GLN A 1 29.72 -1.14 11.70
CA GLN A 1 29.73 -0.59 13.05
C GLN A 1 28.58 0.43 13.24
N GLN A 2 28.48 1.46 12.39
CA GLN A 2 27.41 2.50 12.43
C GLN A 2 25.99 1.91 12.37
N VAL A 3 25.78 0.86 11.57
CA VAL A 3 24.49 0.15 11.46
C VAL A 3 24.07 -0.45 12.80
N ALA A 4 24.97 -1.15 13.48
CA ALA A 4 24.71 -1.78 14.77
C ALA A 4 24.43 -0.75 15.87
N GLU A 5 25.16 0.36 15.86
CA GLU A 5 24.97 1.48 16.79
C GLU A 5 23.58 2.12 16.61
N ASN A 6 23.16 2.42 15.38
CA ASN A 6 21.85 2.99 15.08
C ASN A 6 20.71 2.04 15.46
N ILE A 7 20.84 0.74 15.15
CA ILE A 7 19.83 -0.27 15.53
C ILE A 7 19.64 -0.29 17.05
N SER A 8 20.74 -0.27 17.78
CA SER A 8 20.72 -0.28 19.26
C SER A 8 20.08 1.00 19.80
N ALA A 9 20.46 2.16 19.27
CA ALA A 9 19.91 3.45 19.67
C ALA A 9 18.39 3.56 19.43
N TRP A 10 17.92 3.12 18.24
CA TRP A 10 16.51 3.19 17.88
C TRP A 10 15.63 2.14 18.59
N ARG A 11 16.23 1.22 19.33
CA ARG A 11 15.50 0.26 20.16
C ARG A 11 14.89 0.88 21.42
N HIS A 12 15.42 2.02 21.88
CA HIS A 12 14.95 2.74 23.09
C HIS A 12 14.80 1.83 24.33
N GLY A 13 15.75 0.93 24.56
CA GLY A 13 15.73 0.02 25.71
C GLY A 13 14.66 -1.07 25.70
N ARG A 14 13.88 -1.22 24.59
CA ARG A 14 12.93 -2.32 24.46
C ARG A 14 13.66 -3.65 24.32
N VAL A 15 13.05 -4.70 24.86
CA VAL A 15 13.57 -6.07 24.73
C VAL A 15 13.60 -6.47 23.25
N GLU A 16 14.72 -7.05 22.84
CA GLU A 16 14.84 -7.67 21.52
C GLU A 16 13.87 -8.86 21.45
N ARG A 17 13.05 -8.90 20.41
CA ARG A 17 12.11 -9.99 20.19
C ARG A 17 12.50 -10.68 18.90
N GLY A 18 12.86 -11.94 19.02
CA GLY A 18 13.26 -12.77 17.89
C GLY A 18 12.94 -14.21 18.24
N PHE A 19 13.20 -15.12 17.40
CA PHE A 19 13.03 -16.58 17.46
C PHE A 19 12.20 -17.07 16.27
N SER A 20 10.87 -17.00 16.31
CA SER A 20 10.06 -17.50 15.19
C SER A 20 9.84 -16.44 14.12
N MET A 21 9.91 -15.18 14.51
CA MET A 21 9.62 -14.04 13.62
C MET A 21 10.87 -13.42 13.02
N ALA A 22 12.00 -13.42 13.74
CA ALA A 22 13.22 -12.76 13.31
C ALA A 22 14.42 -13.35 14.03
N LEU A 23 15.57 -13.41 13.38
CA LEU A 23 16.83 -13.82 14.02
C LEU A 23 17.43 -12.67 14.82
N ASN A 24 17.12 -11.42 14.42
CA ASN A 24 17.63 -10.19 15.01
C ASN A 24 19.17 -10.11 15.05
N ARG A 25 19.84 -10.82 14.16
CA ARG A 25 21.29 -10.82 14.03
C ARG A 25 21.69 -9.87 12.91
N VAL A 26 22.04 -8.67 13.27
CA VAL A 26 22.59 -7.72 12.33
C VAL A 26 24.08 -7.59 12.56
N ASN A 27 24.85 -7.65 11.46
CA ASN A 27 26.30 -7.55 11.49
C ASN A 27 27.00 -8.79 12.07
N ASP A 28 26.38 -9.95 11.97
CA ASP A 28 27.03 -11.23 12.24
C ASP A 28 27.86 -11.64 10.99
N PRO A 29 29.15 -11.91 11.13
CA PRO A 29 29.99 -12.35 9.99
C PRO A 29 29.48 -13.64 9.32
N ALA A 30 28.77 -14.51 10.06
CA ALA A 30 28.15 -15.72 9.53
C ALA A 30 26.96 -15.43 8.58
N ASP A 31 26.34 -14.26 8.68
CA ASP A 31 25.19 -13.87 7.88
C ASP A 31 25.60 -13.00 6.65
N SER A 32 26.67 -13.36 5.98
CA SER A 32 27.25 -12.63 4.83
C SER A 32 26.28 -12.47 3.65
N SER A 33 25.23 -13.27 3.57
CA SER A 33 24.18 -13.23 2.53
C SER A 33 22.98 -12.35 2.90
N SER A 34 23.01 -11.66 4.04
CA SER A 34 21.94 -10.75 4.43
C SER A 34 21.93 -9.49 3.57
N LEU A 35 20.74 -9.06 3.14
CA LEU A 35 20.53 -7.83 2.41
C LEU A 35 20.12 -6.72 3.36
N LEU A 36 20.87 -5.60 3.33
CA LEU A 36 20.50 -4.40 4.08
C LEU A 36 19.93 -3.34 3.13
N VAL A 37 18.79 -2.78 3.49
CA VAL A 37 18.19 -1.62 2.84
C VAL A 37 18.22 -0.48 3.83
N SER A 38 18.85 0.63 3.49
CA SER A 38 18.93 1.81 4.34
C SER A 38 18.42 3.05 3.63
N THR A 39 17.83 3.97 4.39
CA THR A 39 17.42 5.29 3.91
C THR A 39 18.14 6.36 4.69
N HIS A 40 18.60 7.38 3.97
CA HIS A 40 19.33 8.50 4.51
C HIS A 40 18.56 9.80 4.26
N ASP A 41 18.71 10.76 5.14
CA ASP A 41 18.20 12.12 4.98
C ASP A 41 19.09 12.94 4.02
N GLU A 42 18.70 14.20 3.80
CA GLU A 42 19.47 15.14 2.95
C GLU A 42 20.87 15.43 3.49
N ALA A 43 21.10 15.25 4.79
CA ALA A 43 22.40 15.39 5.44
C ALA A 43 23.25 14.12 5.36
N GLY A 44 22.75 13.06 4.72
CA GLY A 44 23.43 11.78 4.59
C GLY A 44 23.35 10.90 5.85
N GLN A 45 22.54 11.27 6.85
CA GLN A 45 22.36 10.48 8.05
C GLN A 45 21.33 9.37 7.83
N MET A 46 21.65 8.15 8.28
CA MET A 46 20.73 7.03 8.20
C MET A 46 19.50 7.28 9.10
N VAL A 47 18.31 7.22 8.52
CA VAL A 47 17.03 7.43 9.22
C VAL A 47 16.18 6.16 9.35
N ALA A 48 16.42 5.14 8.53
CA ALA A 48 15.75 3.85 8.65
C ALA A 48 16.60 2.73 8.06
N LEU A 49 16.35 1.50 8.54
CA LEU A 49 17.03 0.29 8.10
C LEU A 49 16.06 -0.89 8.09
N LEU A 50 16.13 -1.68 7.02
CA LEU A 50 15.55 -3.02 6.93
C LEU A 50 16.68 -4.03 6.70
N SER A 51 16.65 -5.15 7.42
CA SER A 51 17.53 -6.29 7.18
C SER A 51 16.69 -7.45 6.69
N PHE A 52 17.16 -8.10 5.65
CA PHE A 52 16.54 -9.30 5.08
C PHE A 52 17.55 -10.44 5.08
N VAL A 53 17.11 -11.61 5.49
CA VAL A 53 17.87 -12.85 5.40
C VAL A 53 17.41 -13.66 4.19
N PRO A 54 18.27 -14.48 3.59
CA PRO A 54 17.89 -15.37 2.50
C PRO A 54 16.75 -16.29 2.90
N TRP A 55 15.78 -16.42 2.02
CA TRP A 55 14.70 -17.39 2.13
C TRP A 55 14.70 -18.30 0.90
N GLY A 56 15.58 -19.27 0.94
CA GLY A 56 15.94 -20.09 -0.21
C GLY A 56 16.68 -19.30 -1.32
N PRO A 57 16.83 -19.87 -2.51
CA PRO A 57 17.70 -19.31 -3.56
C PRO A 57 17.16 -18.04 -4.20
N ILE A 58 15.85 -17.79 -4.14
CA ILE A 58 15.17 -16.70 -4.84
C ILE A 58 14.32 -15.82 -3.94
N GLY A 59 14.41 -15.98 -2.63
CA GLY A 59 13.57 -15.26 -1.67
C GLY A 59 14.35 -14.52 -0.62
N LEU A 60 13.70 -13.50 -0.03
CA LEU A 60 14.17 -12.75 1.11
C LEU A 60 13.10 -12.75 2.20
N SER A 61 13.50 -12.86 3.46
CA SER A 61 12.62 -12.71 4.61
C SER A 61 13.06 -11.53 5.47
N LEU A 62 12.14 -10.65 5.80
CA LEU A 62 12.42 -9.51 6.68
C LEU A 62 12.84 -10.01 8.05
N ASP A 63 14.00 -9.57 8.51
CA ASP A 63 14.55 -9.91 9.83
C ASP A 63 14.42 -8.71 10.77
N VAL A 64 15.02 -7.58 10.43
CA VAL A 64 15.01 -6.38 11.26
C VAL A 64 14.36 -5.23 10.53
N MET A 65 13.48 -4.51 11.23
CA MET A 65 12.87 -3.28 10.78
C MET A 65 13.05 -2.22 11.87
N ARG A 66 13.82 -1.19 11.58
CA ARG A 66 14.11 -0.10 12.53
C ARG A 66 14.06 1.24 11.80
N ARG A 67 13.61 2.26 12.51
CA ARG A 67 13.65 3.65 12.05
C ARG A 67 13.95 4.59 13.21
N SER A 68 14.53 5.72 12.89
CA SER A 68 14.65 6.85 13.82
C SER A 68 13.26 7.34 14.25
N PRO A 69 13.09 7.85 15.46
CA PRO A 69 11.87 8.54 15.89
C PRO A 69 11.49 9.70 14.96
N ASP A 70 12.48 10.40 14.45
CA ASP A 70 12.33 11.58 13.60
C ASP A 70 12.19 11.25 12.11
N ALA A 71 12.26 9.95 11.77
CA ALA A 71 12.12 9.51 10.38
C ALA A 71 10.73 9.89 9.80
N PRO A 72 10.68 10.35 8.55
CA PRO A 72 9.44 10.70 7.89
C PRO A 72 8.41 9.55 7.91
N ASN A 73 7.12 9.92 7.98
CA ASN A 73 6.06 8.93 7.84
C ASN A 73 6.11 8.32 6.43
N GLY A 74 5.94 6.98 6.37
CA GLY A 74 5.98 6.26 5.09
C GLY A 74 7.38 5.80 4.67
N VAL A 75 8.45 6.12 5.42
CA VAL A 75 9.82 5.73 5.07
C VAL A 75 9.98 4.22 4.91
N VAL A 76 9.35 3.42 5.77
CA VAL A 76 9.44 1.95 5.72
C VAL A 76 8.69 1.42 4.50
N GLU A 77 7.53 1.97 4.20
CA GLU A 77 6.76 1.64 3.00
C GLU A 77 7.54 1.97 1.72
N PHE A 78 8.19 3.11 1.71
CA PHE A 78 9.08 3.52 0.61
C PHE A 78 10.23 2.51 0.41
N MET A 79 10.89 2.09 1.49
CA MET A 79 12.00 1.13 1.43
C MET A 79 11.55 -0.23 0.89
N VAL A 80 10.39 -0.73 1.35
CA VAL A 80 9.84 -2.00 0.85
C VAL A 80 9.47 -1.88 -0.63
N ALA A 81 8.83 -0.78 -1.04
CA ALA A 81 8.48 -0.55 -2.44
C ALA A 81 9.73 -0.48 -3.33
N SER A 82 10.76 0.27 -2.91
CA SER A 82 12.02 0.39 -3.64
C SER A 82 12.75 -0.96 -3.76
N LEU A 83 12.73 -1.78 -2.70
CA LEU A 83 13.26 -3.14 -2.77
C LEU A 83 12.50 -3.97 -3.81
N MET A 84 11.17 -3.90 -3.81
CA MET A 84 10.34 -4.67 -4.76
C MET A 84 10.57 -4.25 -6.21
N GLU A 85 10.80 -2.97 -6.47
CA GLU A 85 11.16 -2.48 -7.80
C GLU A 85 12.50 -3.05 -8.30
N GLN A 86 13.45 -3.23 -7.39
CA GLN A 86 14.79 -3.75 -7.71
C GLN A 86 14.90 -5.27 -7.56
N ALA A 87 13.90 -5.93 -7.01
CA ALA A 87 13.95 -7.36 -6.68
C ALA A 87 14.37 -8.25 -7.88
N ALA A 88 13.81 -7.98 -9.06
CA ALA A 88 14.12 -8.75 -10.27
C ALA A 88 15.59 -8.66 -10.66
N SER A 89 16.23 -7.50 -10.57
CA SER A 89 17.66 -7.29 -10.88
C SER A 89 18.57 -7.99 -9.86
N LEU A 90 18.09 -8.19 -8.63
CA LEU A 90 18.77 -8.91 -7.56
C LEU A 90 18.54 -10.44 -7.63
N GLY A 91 17.80 -10.94 -8.63
CA GLY A 91 17.40 -12.35 -8.71
C GLY A 91 16.36 -12.76 -7.68
N VAL A 92 15.74 -11.80 -6.99
CA VAL A 92 14.74 -12.03 -5.95
C VAL A 92 13.35 -12.10 -6.59
N ARG A 93 12.63 -13.18 -6.35
CA ARG A 93 11.28 -13.41 -6.86
C ARG A 93 10.20 -13.28 -5.81
N ARG A 94 10.58 -13.32 -4.53
CA ARG A 94 9.64 -13.19 -3.41
C ARG A 94 10.29 -12.50 -2.22
N VAL A 95 9.49 -11.71 -1.51
CA VAL A 95 9.90 -11.07 -0.26
C VAL A 95 8.84 -11.37 0.79
N SER A 96 9.25 -11.95 1.91
CA SER A 96 8.40 -12.15 3.07
C SER A 96 8.55 -10.96 4.00
N LEU A 97 7.45 -10.34 4.39
CA LEU A 97 7.42 -9.34 5.46
C LEU A 97 7.20 -9.98 6.84
N ASN A 98 7.57 -11.25 6.95
CA ASN A 98 7.36 -12.10 8.09
C ASN A 98 5.87 -12.46 8.27
N PHE A 99 5.41 -12.89 9.45
CA PHE A 99 4.03 -13.30 9.60
C PHE A 99 3.25 -12.43 10.59
N ALA A 100 1.94 -12.27 10.35
CA ALA A 100 1.03 -11.60 11.23
C ALA A 100 0.21 -12.63 12.02
N MET A 101 0.58 -12.87 13.28
CA MET A 101 -0.15 -13.80 14.14
C MET A 101 -1.60 -13.38 14.29
N PHE A 102 -2.51 -14.36 14.25
CA PHE A 102 -3.94 -14.16 14.43
C PHE A 102 -4.62 -13.22 13.44
N GLY A 103 -4.00 -12.94 12.27
CA GLY A 103 -4.54 -12.03 11.25
C GLY A 103 -5.98 -12.37 10.85
N HIS A 104 -6.30 -13.67 10.67
CA HIS A 104 -7.64 -14.16 10.36
C HIS A 104 -8.69 -13.86 11.45
N ILE A 105 -8.30 -13.81 12.74
CA ILE A 105 -9.22 -13.49 13.85
C ILE A 105 -9.56 -12.00 13.81
N PHE A 106 -8.59 -11.14 13.51
CA PHE A 106 -8.86 -9.70 13.36
C PHE A 106 -9.75 -9.44 12.16
N GLU A 107 -9.52 -10.11 11.04
CA GLU A 107 -10.35 -10.02 9.84
C GLU A 107 -11.78 -10.49 10.11
N ALA A 108 -11.95 -11.66 10.71
CA ALA A 108 -13.26 -12.21 11.06
C ALA A 108 -14.04 -11.36 12.07
N ALA A 109 -13.33 -10.70 13.00
CA ALA A 109 -13.96 -9.83 14.00
C ALA A 109 -14.39 -8.46 13.44
N ASP A 110 -13.69 -7.96 12.43
CA ASP A 110 -14.00 -6.70 11.75
C ASP A 110 -15.14 -6.88 10.71
N GLN A 111 -15.64 -8.11 10.49
CA GLN A 111 -16.78 -8.39 9.60
C GLN A 111 -18.11 -7.93 10.23
N VAL A 112 -18.98 -7.37 9.38
CA VAL A 112 -20.35 -7.04 9.78
C VAL A 112 -21.10 -8.34 10.07
N GLY A 113 -21.72 -8.44 11.25
CA GLY A 113 -22.39 -9.69 11.67
C GLY A 113 -21.46 -10.73 12.32
N ALA A 114 -20.23 -10.38 12.65
CA ALA A 114 -19.30 -11.26 13.36
C ALA A 114 -19.94 -11.93 14.58
N SER A 115 -19.69 -13.23 14.76
CA SER A 115 -20.24 -13.98 15.90
C SER A 115 -19.78 -13.40 17.24
N ALA A 116 -20.57 -13.64 18.30
CA ALA A 116 -20.22 -13.21 19.66
C ALA A 116 -18.85 -13.78 20.08
N TRP A 117 -18.52 -15.00 19.64
CA TRP A 117 -17.25 -15.66 19.89
C TRP A 117 -16.08 -14.93 19.20
N ASN A 118 -16.21 -14.55 17.92
CA ASN A 118 -15.17 -13.82 17.21
C ASN A 118 -14.93 -12.44 17.82
N ARG A 119 -15.99 -11.77 18.27
CA ARG A 119 -15.88 -10.49 19.00
C ARG A 119 -15.23 -10.65 20.37
N PHE A 120 -15.55 -11.72 21.09
CA PHE A 120 -14.93 -12.04 22.38
C PHE A 120 -13.44 -12.39 22.20
N ALA A 121 -13.12 -13.29 21.27
CA ALA A 121 -11.74 -13.64 20.93
C ALA A 121 -10.91 -12.42 20.52
N SER A 122 -11.46 -11.53 19.68
CA SER A 122 -10.81 -10.29 19.29
C SER A 122 -10.60 -9.32 20.46
N ARG A 123 -11.57 -9.25 21.42
CA ARG A 123 -11.41 -8.42 22.62
C ARG A 123 -10.35 -8.99 23.58
N SER A 124 -10.30 -10.28 23.76
CA SER A 124 -9.28 -10.97 24.58
C SER A 124 -7.89 -10.80 23.97
N LEU A 125 -7.78 -10.95 22.65
CA LEU A 125 -6.57 -10.63 21.89
C LEU A 125 -6.26 -9.12 21.90
N GLY A 126 -7.24 -8.25 22.03
CA GLY A 126 -7.06 -6.81 22.14
C GLY A 126 -6.28 -6.38 23.38
N VAL A 127 -6.42 -7.12 24.48
CA VAL A 127 -5.57 -6.95 25.67
C VAL A 127 -4.13 -7.35 25.33
N LEU A 128 -3.96 -8.45 24.63
CA LEU A 128 -2.66 -8.94 24.16
C LEU A 128 -2.06 -8.02 23.07
N ASP A 129 -2.89 -7.49 22.18
CA ASP A 129 -2.49 -6.55 21.11
C ASP A 129 -1.87 -5.26 21.65
N ARG A 130 -2.30 -4.82 22.84
CA ARG A 130 -1.70 -3.68 23.53
C ARG A 130 -0.21 -3.89 23.83
N PHE A 131 0.20 -5.15 24.04
CA PHE A 131 1.58 -5.54 24.28
C PHE A 131 2.31 -5.94 23.00
N LEU A 132 1.63 -6.57 22.03
CA LEU A 132 2.24 -7.23 20.89
C LEU A 132 2.17 -6.44 19.59
N GLN A 133 1.35 -5.39 19.53
CA GLN A 133 1.13 -4.56 18.33
C GLN A 133 0.73 -5.38 17.06
N LEU A 134 0.10 -6.54 17.25
CA LEU A 134 -0.24 -7.50 16.20
C LEU A 134 -1.15 -6.88 15.13
N ARG A 135 -2.17 -6.15 15.56
CA ARG A 135 -3.10 -5.46 14.65
C ARG A 135 -2.41 -4.38 13.80
N ARG A 136 -1.40 -3.71 14.37
CA ARG A 136 -0.61 -2.70 13.62
C ARG A 136 0.24 -3.37 12.54
N LEU A 137 0.88 -4.49 12.87
CA LEU A 137 1.68 -5.27 11.93
C LEU A 137 0.80 -5.85 10.81
N TYR A 138 -0.36 -6.41 11.13
CA TYR A 138 -1.32 -6.90 10.14
C TYR A 138 -1.74 -5.77 9.18
N ARG A 139 -2.14 -4.59 9.70
CA ARG A 139 -2.52 -3.44 8.89
C ARG A 139 -1.37 -2.87 8.07
N PHE A 140 -0.15 -2.92 8.58
CA PHE A 140 1.05 -2.54 7.83
C PHE A 140 1.24 -3.47 6.62
N ASN A 141 1.17 -4.77 6.82
CA ASN A 141 1.32 -5.74 5.74
C ASN A 141 0.22 -5.61 4.68
N LEU A 142 -1.02 -5.32 5.06
CA LEU A 142 -2.13 -5.12 4.12
C LEU A 142 -1.87 -4.01 3.09
N LYS A 143 -1.03 -3.03 3.38
CA LYS A 143 -0.69 -1.94 2.45
C LYS A 143 -0.02 -2.44 1.17
N PHE A 144 0.67 -3.58 1.25
CA PHE A 144 1.40 -4.18 0.14
C PHE A 144 0.57 -5.21 -0.64
N ALA A 145 -0.70 -5.41 -0.28
CA ALA A 145 -1.57 -6.44 -0.87
C ALA A 145 -0.88 -7.83 -0.95
N PRO A 146 -0.38 -8.35 0.19
CA PRO A 146 0.45 -9.55 0.20
C PRO A 146 -0.36 -10.79 -0.15
N LEU A 147 0.34 -11.80 -0.64
CA LEU A 147 -0.21 -13.15 -0.69
C LEU A 147 -0.15 -13.75 0.72
N TRP A 148 -1.30 -13.99 1.31
CA TRP A 148 -1.40 -14.62 2.63
C TRP A 148 -1.25 -16.14 2.51
N VAL A 149 -0.22 -16.67 3.15
CA VAL A 149 0.02 -18.10 3.23
C VAL A 149 -0.22 -18.56 4.67
N PRO A 150 -1.15 -19.50 4.93
CA PRO A 150 -1.42 -19.97 6.27
C PRO A 150 -0.20 -20.68 6.86
N ARG A 151 0.04 -20.44 8.15
CA ARG A 151 1.02 -21.16 8.96
C ARG A 151 0.29 -21.94 10.04
N PHE A 152 0.71 -23.15 10.26
CA PHE A 152 0.09 -24.06 11.22
C PHE A 152 1.10 -24.43 12.30
N LEU A 153 0.62 -24.47 13.54
CA LEU A 153 1.36 -25.03 14.66
C LEU A 153 0.86 -26.47 14.90
N ALA A 154 1.74 -27.44 14.73
CA ALA A 154 1.46 -28.82 15.07
C ALA A 154 1.98 -29.11 16.49
N THR A 155 1.13 -29.67 17.35
CA THR A 155 1.48 -30.05 18.70
C THR A 155 0.94 -31.44 19.00
N GLU A 156 1.60 -32.17 19.88
CA GLU A 156 1.01 -33.37 20.49
C GLU A 156 -0.22 -33.00 21.35
N PRO A 157 -1.11 -33.98 21.68
CA PRO A 157 -2.47 -33.62 22.11
C PRO A 157 -2.54 -32.85 23.43
N THR A 158 -3.44 -31.91 23.39
CA THR A 158 -4.19 -31.09 24.37
C THR A 158 -3.53 -30.55 25.64
N LEU A 159 -2.79 -31.29 26.43
CA LEU A 159 -2.11 -30.75 27.63
C LEU A 159 -0.78 -30.06 27.34
N ALA A 160 -0.16 -30.41 26.21
CA ALA A 160 1.11 -29.80 25.78
C ALA A 160 0.93 -28.41 25.18
N MET A 161 -0.24 -28.07 24.63
CA MET A 161 -0.49 -26.77 23.94
C MET A 161 -0.22 -25.58 24.86
N ALA A 162 -0.69 -25.61 26.11
CA ALA A 162 -0.48 -24.51 27.05
C ALA A 162 1.02 -24.32 27.35
N ASN A 163 1.74 -25.42 27.54
CA ASN A 163 3.18 -25.40 27.80
C ASN A 163 3.96 -24.90 26.57
N VAL A 164 3.57 -25.32 25.37
CA VAL A 164 4.16 -24.86 24.11
C VAL A 164 3.94 -23.36 23.93
N VAL A 165 2.73 -22.83 24.18
CA VAL A 165 2.43 -21.41 24.11
C VAL A 165 3.25 -20.60 25.11
N VAL A 166 3.40 -21.11 26.35
CA VAL A 166 4.22 -20.44 27.37
C VAL A 166 5.70 -20.49 26.97
N ALA A 167 6.22 -21.64 26.53
CA ALA A 167 7.61 -21.78 26.10
C ALA A 167 7.92 -20.90 24.87
N ALA A 168 7.04 -20.89 23.89
CA ALA A 168 7.14 -19.98 22.73
C ALA A 168 7.10 -18.51 23.17
N GLY A 169 6.19 -18.14 24.07
CA GLY A 169 6.11 -16.79 24.62
C GLY A 169 7.37 -16.35 25.37
N MET A 170 8.03 -17.28 26.06
CA MET A 170 9.33 -17.02 26.69
C MET A 170 10.45 -16.88 25.66
N ALA A 171 10.49 -17.75 24.67
CA ALA A 171 11.49 -17.73 23.58
C ALA A 171 11.39 -16.45 22.73
N GLU A 172 10.17 -16.00 22.47
CA GLU A 172 9.87 -14.77 21.74
C GLU A 172 10.08 -13.48 22.56
N GLY A 173 10.40 -13.60 23.86
CA GLY A 173 10.56 -12.45 24.74
C GLY A 173 9.25 -11.73 25.15
N PHE A 174 8.10 -12.38 25.00
CA PHE A 174 6.81 -11.87 25.48
C PHE A 174 6.55 -12.15 26.94
N LEU A 175 7.10 -13.25 27.44
CA LEU A 175 7.05 -13.64 28.84
C LEU A 175 8.45 -13.58 29.46
N PRO A 176 8.56 -13.22 30.73
CA PRO A 176 9.85 -13.23 31.41
C PRO A 176 10.42 -14.64 31.43
N ASN A 177 11.67 -14.80 31.03
CA ASN A 177 12.34 -16.11 31.03
C ASN A 177 12.80 -16.44 32.46
N LEU A 178 11.94 -17.14 33.16
CA LEU A 178 12.22 -17.62 34.54
C LEU A 178 13.24 -18.78 34.59
N SER A 179 13.52 -19.37 33.43
CA SER A 179 14.39 -20.57 33.32
C SER A 179 15.77 -20.27 32.73
N ALA A 180 16.11 -19.02 32.44
CA ALA A 180 17.35 -18.63 31.75
C ALA A 180 18.64 -19.17 32.43
N ARG A 181 18.60 -19.51 33.72
CA ARG A 181 19.74 -20.08 34.44
C ARG A 181 19.98 -21.58 34.19
N ARG A 182 19.01 -22.33 33.62
CA ARG A 182 19.11 -23.76 33.39
C ARG A 182 19.53 -24.16 31.97
N LEU A 183 19.39 -23.27 31.00
CA LEU A 183 19.59 -23.61 29.58
C LEU A 183 20.95 -23.17 29.01
N GLN A 184 21.85 -22.61 29.83
CA GLN A 184 23.16 -22.12 29.38
C GLN A 184 24.17 -23.20 28.93
N ASN A 185 23.86 -24.49 29.00
CA ASN A 185 24.84 -25.55 28.76
C ASN A 185 24.44 -26.64 27.75
N GLN A 186 23.49 -26.40 26.87
CA GLN A 186 23.23 -27.31 25.74
C GLN A 186 23.10 -26.51 24.44
N GLU A 187 24.24 -26.17 23.87
CA GLU A 187 24.31 -25.93 22.42
C GLU A 187 24.12 -27.31 21.75
N GLN A 188 22.88 -27.64 21.41
CA GLN A 188 22.62 -28.72 20.47
C GLN A 188 22.99 -28.20 19.10
N VAL A 189 24.21 -28.40 18.70
CA VAL A 189 24.67 -28.18 17.32
C VAL A 189 24.08 -29.35 16.52
N LEU A 190 23.24 -29.03 15.55
CA LEU A 190 22.74 -30.00 14.56
C LEU A 190 23.91 -30.65 13.86
N SER A 191 23.85 -31.98 13.67
CA SER A 191 24.84 -32.69 12.85
C SER A 191 24.80 -32.21 11.38
N ALA A 192 25.87 -32.46 10.67
CA ALA A 192 25.95 -32.10 9.23
C ALA A 192 24.82 -32.78 8.44
N ASP A 193 24.46 -34.00 8.76
CA ASP A 193 23.39 -34.75 8.10
C ASP A 193 22.00 -34.18 8.41
N GLU A 194 21.76 -33.69 9.62
CA GLU A 194 20.50 -33.01 9.98
C GLU A 194 20.39 -31.64 9.27
N LEU A 195 21.49 -30.89 9.16
CA LEU A 195 21.54 -29.64 8.43
C LEU A 195 21.25 -29.85 6.93
N GLU A 196 21.86 -30.88 6.32
CA GLU A 196 21.60 -31.23 4.92
C GLU A 196 20.16 -31.69 4.71
N ALA A 197 19.59 -32.51 5.63
CA ALA A 197 18.19 -32.90 5.56
C ALA A 197 17.24 -31.71 5.65
N LEU A 198 17.53 -30.74 6.53
CA LEU A 198 16.76 -29.49 6.62
C LEU A 198 16.88 -28.64 5.35
N HIS A 199 18.09 -28.59 4.76
CA HIS A 199 18.32 -27.88 3.51
C HIS A 199 17.53 -28.50 2.35
N GLN A 200 17.54 -29.83 2.24
CA GLN A 200 16.74 -30.54 1.23
C GLN A 200 15.23 -30.36 1.43
N MET A 201 14.73 -30.40 2.67
CA MET A 201 13.33 -30.10 2.97
C MET A 201 12.97 -28.66 2.57
N GLN A 202 13.86 -27.70 2.81
CA GLN A 202 13.67 -26.31 2.43
C GLN A 202 13.60 -26.15 0.92
N LEU A 203 14.46 -26.82 0.16
CA LEU A 203 14.44 -26.83 -1.30
C LEU A 203 13.15 -27.44 -1.85
N ALA A 204 12.72 -28.59 -1.29
CA ALA A 204 11.51 -29.29 -1.72
C ALA A 204 10.22 -28.48 -1.50
N THR A 205 10.15 -27.70 -0.40
CA THR A 205 8.99 -26.83 -0.10
C THR A 205 8.94 -25.57 -0.95
N MET A 206 9.94 -25.31 -1.78
CA MET A 206 10.06 -24.07 -2.54
C MET A 206 9.57 -24.15 -4.00
N GLU A 207 9.16 -25.32 -4.47
CA GLU A 207 8.95 -25.56 -5.89
C GLU A 207 7.73 -24.86 -6.51
N GLU A 208 6.74 -24.46 -5.74
CA GLU A 208 5.57 -23.77 -6.32
C GLU A 208 5.24 -22.47 -5.58
N LEU A 209 5.65 -21.34 -6.17
CA LEU A 209 5.01 -20.08 -5.82
C LEU A 209 3.57 -20.12 -6.34
N PRO A 210 2.55 -19.96 -5.48
CA PRO A 210 1.20 -19.85 -5.96
C PRO A 210 1.12 -18.69 -6.95
N GLU A 211 0.64 -18.98 -8.15
CA GLU A 211 0.39 -17.93 -9.14
C GLU A 211 -0.62 -16.95 -8.56
N VAL A 212 -0.23 -15.68 -8.51
CA VAL A 212 -1.17 -14.62 -8.17
C VAL A 212 -2.16 -14.49 -9.32
N SER A 213 -3.31 -15.17 -9.20
CA SER A 213 -4.40 -15.02 -10.15
C SER A 213 -4.88 -13.57 -10.13
N ARG A 214 -4.56 -12.83 -11.18
CA ARG A 214 -5.06 -11.47 -11.41
C ARG A 214 -6.26 -11.57 -12.33
N SER A 215 -7.31 -10.78 -12.05
CA SER A 215 -8.42 -10.67 -12.97
C SER A 215 -7.97 -10.18 -14.35
N ASP A 216 -8.65 -10.58 -15.40
CA ASP A 216 -8.35 -10.16 -16.79
C ASP A 216 -8.33 -8.63 -16.92
N GLN A 217 -9.21 -7.94 -16.20
CA GLN A 217 -9.23 -6.48 -16.15
C GLN A 217 -7.96 -5.89 -15.54
N THR A 218 -7.44 -6.50 -14.46
CA THR A 218 -6.17 -6.05 -13.85
C THR A 218 -5.00 -6.32 -14.80
N GLN A 219 -4.96 -7.47 -15.46
CA GLN A 219 -3.92 -7.78 -16.45
C GLN A 219 -3.95 -6.81 -17.64
N HIS A 220 -5.16 -6.45 -18.11
CA HIS A 220 -5.33 -5.47 -19.17
C HIS A 220 -4.79 -4.10 -18.78
N ARG A 221 -5.09 -3.63 -17.56
CA ARG A 221 -4.60 -2.36 -17.02
C ARG A 221 -3.09 -2.34 -16.79
N LEU A 222 -2.49 -3.48 -16.45
CA LEU A 222 -1.03 -3.61 -16.37
C LEU A 222 -0.38 -3.45 -17.74
N ARG A 223 -0.96 -4.02 -18.80
CA ARG A 223 -0.47 -3.79 -20.17
C ARG A 223 -0.56 -2.32 -20.58
N HIS A 224 -1.63 -1.62 -20.21
CA HIS A 224 -1.77 -0.19 -20.43
C HIS A 224 -0.72 0.62 -19.64
N LEU A 225 -0.43 0.22 -18.39
CA LEU A 225 0.64 0.80 -17.58
C LEU A 225 2.00 0.72 -18.29
N GLU A 226 2.34 -0.47 -18.79
CA GLU A 226 3.60 -0.72 -19.51
C GLU A 226 3.67 0.09 -20.81
N ALA A 227 2.57 0.17 -21.56
CA ALA A 227 2.48 0.98 -22.77
C ALA A 227 2.68 2.48 -22.50
N LEU A 228 2.14 3.00 -21.41
CA LEU A 228 2.37 4.40 -20.98
C LEU A 228 3.85 4.63 -20.66
N ARG A 229 4.48 3.75 -19.90
CA ARG A 229 5.91 3.82 -19.57
C ARG A 229 6.80 3.75 -20.83
N ALA A 230 6.50 2.83 -21.74
CA ALA A 230 7.20 2.71 -23.00
C ALA A 230 7.07 3.95 -23.90
N ALA A 231 5.96 4.69 -23.78
CA ALA A 231 5.75 5.98 -24.45
C ALA A 231 6.43 7.16 -23.73
N GLY A 232 7.15 6.94 -22.63
CA GLY A 232 7.81 7.97 -21.84
C GLY A 232 6.88 8.74 -20.89
N MET A 233 5.66 8.24 -20.65
CA MET A 233 4.72 8.85 -19.71
C MET A 233 4.79 8.13 -18.38
N GLU A 234 5.19 8.83 -17.31
CA GLU A 234 5.22 8.26 -15.95
C GLU A 234 3.79 8.10 -15.42
N PRO A 235 3.35 6.85 -15.09
CA PRO A 235 1.99 6.61 -14.62
C PRO A 235 1.73 7.07 -13.18
N TYR A 236 2.78 7.29 -12.39
CA TYR A 236 2.74 7.73 -11.00
C TYR A 236 3.76 8.84 -10.75
N PRO A 237 3.60 10.01 -11.39
CA PRO A 237 4.58 11.08 -11.27
C PRO A 237 4.70 11.56 -9.82
N LEU A 238 5.91 11.79 -9.36
CA LEU A 238 6.17 12.44 -8.07
C LEU A 238 5.70 13.89 -8.12
N GLY A 239 5.24 14.41 -6.99
CA GLY A 239 4.79 15.80 -6.88
C GLY A 239 5.88 16.76 -7.34
N GLY A 240 5.54 17.65 -8.29
CA GLY A 240 6.48 18.59 -8.91
C GLY A 240 6.99 18.19 -10.30
N SER A 241 6.82 16.92 -10.73
CA SER A 241 7.27 16.46 -12.05
C SER A 241 6.30 16.81 -13.21
N LEU A 242 5.13 17.38 -12.90
CA LEU A 242 4.14 17.79 -13.93
C LEU A 242 4.56 19.01 -14.75
N GLY A 243 5.86 19.26 -14.84
CA GLY A 243 6.45 20.40 -15.56
C GLY A 243 6.46 21.68 -14.71
N SER A 244 7.49 22.46 -14.87
CA SER A 244 7.72 23.76 -14.23
C SER A 244 6.70 24.82 -14.71
N THR A 245 5.41 24.56 -14.54
CA THR A 245 4.36 25.53 -14.87
C THR A 245 3.91 26.24 -13.60
N SER A 246 3.98 27.56 -13.63
CA SER A 246 3.54 28.46 -12.55
C SER A 246 2.02 28.45 -12.32
N ALA A 247 1.24 27.74 -13.13
CA ALA A 247 -0.20 27.65 -13.00
C ALA A 247 -0.59 26.58 -11.95
N PRO A 248 -1.42 26.91 -10.95
CA PRO A 248 -1.89 25.95 -9.98
C PRO A 248 -2.77 24.88 -10.66
N VAL A 249 -2.61 23.62 -10.20
CA VAL A 249 -3.50 22.53 -10.62
C VAL A 249 -4.81 22.64 -9.83
N LEU A 250 -5.91 22.81 -10.54
CA LEU A 250 -7.26 22.90 -9.97
C LEU A 250 -7.88 21.51 -9.83
N GLY A 251 -8.67 21.32 -8.78
CA GLY A 251 -9.63 20.22 -8.73
C GLY A 251 -10.85 20.50 -9.62
N VAL A 252 -11.63 19.44 -9.89
CA VAL A 252 -12.85 19.57 -10.72
C VAL A 252 -13.82 20.61 -10.16
N LYS A 253 -14.02 20.60 -8.83
CA LYS A 253 -14.92 21.55 -8.17
C LYS A 253 -14.49 23.00 -8.32
N ASP A 254 -13.20 23.29 -8.20
CA ASP A 254 -12.68 24.66 -8.30
C ASP A 254 -12.71 25.13 -9.76
N ALA A 255 -12.43 24.24 -10.71
CA ALA A 255 -12.59 24.53 -12.13
C ALA A 255 -14.06 24.89 -12.47
N LEU A 256 -15.02 24.08 -12.02
CA LEU A 256 -16.44 24.35 -12.25
C LEU A 256 -16.89 25.69 -11.64
N ARG A 257 -16.36 26.07 -10.48
CA ARG A 257 -16.66 27.36 -9.85
C ARG A 257 -16.18 28.53 -10.73
N ILE A 258 -14.98 28.42 -11.31
CA ILE A 258 -14.44 29.40 -12.24
C ILE A 258 -15.28 29.42 -13.52
N PHE A 259 -15.64 28.27 -14.07
CA PHE A 259 -16.42 28.17 -15.32
C PHE A 259 -17.88 28.63 -15.17
N SER A 260 -18.38 28.74 -13.94
CA SER A 260 -19.71 29.29 -13.64
C SER A 260 -19.67 30.78 -13.32
N SER A 261 -18.52 31.44 -13.36
CA SER A 261 -18.39 32.86 -13.11
C SER A 261 -18.74 33.68 -14.37
N GLU A 262 -19.24 34.93 -14.20
CA GLU A 262 -19.56 35.80 -15.31
C GLU A 262 -18.34 36.22 -16.15
N ASN A 263 -17.15 36.24 -15.54
CA ASN A 263 -15.88 36.59 -16.17
C ASN A 263 -14.93 35.41 -16.15
N ILE A 264 -15.07 34.48 -17.09
CA ILE A 264 -14.14 33.35 -17.23
C ILE A 264 -12.86 33.89 -17.90
N PRO A 265 -11.69 33.72 -17.25
CA PRO A 265 -10.43 34.13 -17.86
C PRO A 265 -10.20 33.37 -19.17
N ASN A 266 -9.84 34.11 -20.24
CA ASN A 266 -9.41 33.51 -21.50
C ASN A 266 -7.94 33.02 -21.37
N SER A 267 -7.73 32.06 -20.51
CA SER A 267 -6.42 31.48 -20.19
C SER A 267 -6.51 29.97 -20.15
N GLU A 268 -5.36 29.33 -20.23
CA GLU A 268 -5.29 27.88 -20.00
C GLU A 268 -5.42 27.55 -18.51
N PHE A 269 -6.13 26.49 -18.24
CA PHE A 269 -6.31 25.90 -16.92
C PHE A 269 -5.63 24.53 -16.87
N MET A 270 -5.11 24.17 -15.71
CA MET A 270 -4.70 22.79 -15.39
C MET A 270 -5.71 22.21 -14.43
N VAL A 271 -6.40 21.15 -14.85
CA VAL A 271 -7.41 20.48 -14.03
C VAL A 271 -7.04 19.04 -13.83
N SER A 272 -7.03 18.58 -12.58
CA SER A 272 -6.82 17.18 -12.25
C SER A 272 -8.12 16.55 -11.75
N GLY A 273 -8.40 15.31 -12.19
CA GLY A 273 -9.59 14.58 -11.77
C GLY A 273 -9.54 13.11 -12.15
N ARG A 274 -10.40 12.34 -11.53
CA ARG A 274 -10.53 10.91 -11.80
C ARG A 274 -11.47 10.66 -12.97
N ILE A 275 -11.04 9.81 -13.91
CA ILE A 275 -11.87 9.42 -15.06
C ILE A 275 -13.02 8.54 -14.59
N ARG A 276 -14.26 9.01 -14.78
CA ARG A 276 -15.49 8.24 -14.57
C ARG A 276 -15.92 7.52 -15.86
N ALA A 277 -15.80 8.18 -16.99
CA ALA A 277 -16.22 7.64 -18.29
C ALA A 277 -15.31 8.13 -19.42
N LEU A 278 -15.14 7.29 -20.41
CA LEU A 278 -14.41 7.58 -21.66
C LEU A 278 -15.30 7.22 -22.86
N ARG A 279 -15.31 8.12 -23.87
CA ARG A 279 -16.00 7.88 -25.15
C ARG A 279 -15.08 8.27 -26.28
N ASN A 280 -14.70 7.31 -27.12
CA ASN A 280 -13.81 7.54 -28.26
C ASN A 280 -14.64 7.61 -29.55
N HIS A 281 -14.49 8.69 -30.29
CA HIS A 281 -15.13 8.92 -31.59
C HIS A 281 -14.07 9.15 -32.69
N GLY A 282 -13.02 8.36 -32.68
CA GLY A 282 -11.95 8.40 -33.67
C GLY A 282 -11.01 9.59 -33.52
N GLY A 283 -11.38 10.75 -34.00
CA GLY A 283 -10.56 11.98 -33.92
C GLY A 283 -10.74 12.79 -32.63
N VAL A 284 -11.68 12.36 -31.76
CA VAL A 284 -12.03 13.07 -30.51
C VAL A 284 -12.25 12.04 -29.41
N LEU A 285 -11.61 12.25 -28.26
CA LEU A 285 -11.82 11.51 -27.03
C LEU A 285 -12.50 12.40 -26.01
N PHE A 286 -13.65 11.96 -25.51
CA PHE A 286 -14.36 12.59 -24.39
C PHE A 286 -14.03 11.84 -23.11
N ALA A 287 -13.55 12.57 -22.11
CA ALA A 287 -13.37 12.05 -20.75
C ALA A 287 -14.26 12.80 -19.78
N THR A 288 -14.97 12.10 -18.92
CA THR A 288 -15.68 12.71 -17.79
C THR A 288 -14.82 12.57 -16.56
N LEU A 289 -14.32 13.69 -16.05
CA LEU A 289 -13.59 13.73 -14.78
C LEU A 289 -14.57 13.89 -13.62
N ILE A 290 -14.31 13.22 -12.51
CA ILE A 290 -15.08 13.32 -11.27
C ILE A 290 -14.19 13.64 -10.08
N GLU A 291 -14.66 14.53 -9.21
CA GLU A 291 -14.09 14.82 -7.90
C GLU A 291 -15.18 15.22 -6.91
N GLY A 292 -15.29 14.47 -5.80
CA GLY A 292 -16.22 14.81 -4.71
C GLY A 292 -17.70 14.88 -5.10
N GLY A 293 -18.09 14.20 -6.19
CA GLY A 293 -19.44 14.19 -6.74
C GLY A 293 -19.69 15.16 -7.90
N GLU A 294 -18.80 16.12 -8.09
CA GLU A 294 -18.85 17.03 -9.24
C GLU A 294 -18.20 16.41 -10.47
N THR A 295 -18.71 16.73 -11.66
CA THR A 295 -18.21 16.18 -12.90
C THR A 295 -17.88 17.27 -13.92
N LEU A 296 -16.75 17.11 -14.60
CA LEU A 296 -16.32 17.99 -15.69
C LEU A 296 -16.05 17.18 -16.94
N GLN A 297 -16.62 17.59 -18.06
CA GLN A 297 -16.28 17.03 -19.36
C GLN A 297 -14.97 17.62 -19.88
N VAL A 298 -14.10 16.74 -20.37
CA VAL A 298 -12.88 17.08 -21.08
C VAL A 298 -13.02 16.59 -22.52
N VAL A 299 -12.65 17.44 -23.48
CA VAL A 299 -12.62 17.14 -24.90
C VAL A 299 -11.19 17.16 -25.40
N MET A 300 -10.69 16.03 -25.87
CA MET A 300 -9.35 15.89 -26.47
C MET A 300 -9.53 15.72 -27.97
N GLU A 301 -9.24 16.75 -28.73
CA GLU A 301 -9.30 16.72 -30.20
C GLU A 301 -7.92 16.49 -30.80
N ARG A 302 -7.86 15.67 -31.86
CA ARG A 302 -6.61 15.38 -32.59
C ARG A 302 -5.89 16.64 -33.06
N SER A 303 -6.65 17.65 -33.51
CA SER A 303 -6.13 18.93 -33.97
C SER A 303 -5.41 19.76 -32.91
N LEU A 304 -5.78 19.57 -31.62
CA LEU A 304 -5.26 20.34 -30.49
C LEU A 304 -4.22 19.56 -29.68
N VAL A 305 -4.53 18.32 -29.35
CA VAL A 305 -3.67 17.49 -28.51
C VAL A 305 -2.56 16.80 -29.33
N GLY A 306 -2.79 16.62 -30.64
CA GLY A 306 -1.92 15.88 -31.53
C GLY A 306 -2.28 14.40 -31.66
N GLU A 307 -1.84 13.78 -32.77
CA GLU A 307 -2.17 12.38 -33.11
C GLU A 307 -1.65 11.36 -32.08
N ARG A 308 -0.34 11.48 -31.75
CA ARG A 308 0.30 10.53 -30.82
C ARG A 308 -0.27 10.58 -29.40
N PRO A 309 -0.41 11.75 -28.77
CA PRO A 309 -1.01 11.85 -27.44
C PRO A 309 -2.48 11.41 -27.41
N LEU A 310 -3.28 11.71 -28.44
CA LEU A 310 -4.66 11.23 -28.51
C LEU A 310 -4.73 9.71 -28.65
N SER A 311 -3.91 9.12 -29.52
CA SER A 311 -3.83 7.66 -29.68
C SER A 311 -3.39 6.98 -28.39
N LEU A 312 -2.41 7.55 -27.68
CA LEU A 312 -1.96 7.04 -26.38
C LEU A 312 -3.10 7.07 -25.35
N ALA A 313 -3.82 8.21 -25.25
CA ALA A 313 -4.96 8.35 -24.36
C ALA A 313 -6.07 7.37 -24.68
N SER A 314 -6.48 7.27 -25.93
CA SER A 314 -7.61 6.42 -26.34
C SER A 314 -7.38 4.93 -26.16
N ARG A 315 -6.12 4.47 -26.16
CA ARG A 315 -5.75 3.07 -26.02
C ARG A 315 -5.40 2.64 -24.61
N ASN A 316 -4.92 3.57 -23.75
CA ASN A 316 -4.29 3.20 -22.49
C ASN A 316 -4.91 3.88 -21.26
N LEU A 317 -5.83 4.83 -21.44
CA LEU A 317 -6.60 5.36 -20.31
C LEU A 317 -7.76 4.44 -19.96
N ASP A 318 -7.96 4.24 -18.67
CA ASP A 318 -9.04 3.44 -18.11
C ASP A 318 -9.93 4.28 -17.18
N THR A 319 -11.16 3.84 -16.99
CA THR A 319 -12.02 4.39 -15.93
C THR A 319 -11.38 4.14 -14.57
N GLY A 320 -11.31 5.18 -13.76
CA GLY A 320 -10.62 5.14 -12.48
C GLY A 320 -9.23 5.78 -12.48
N ASP A 321 -8.60 5.96 -13.65
CA ASP A 321 -7.33 6.70 -13.74
C ASP A 321 -7.52 8.15 -13.30
N ILE A 322 -6.47 8.75 -12.73
CA ILE A 322 -6.42 10.17 -12.47
C ILE A 322 -5.50 10.81 -13.51
N ILE A 323 -5.99 11.81 -14.19
CA ILE A 323 -5.23 12.58 -15.17
C ILE A 323 -5.23 14.06 -14.82
N THR A 324 -4.19 14.75 -15.24
CA THR A 324 -4.11 16.21 -15.26
C THR A 324 -4.20 16.67 -16.71
N VAL A 325 -5.12 17.55 -16.98
CA VAL A 325 -5.39 18.08 -18.32
C VAL A 325 -5.14 19.58 -18.32
N ARG A 326 -4.37 20.04 -19.30
CA ARG A 326 -4.23 21.46 -19.60
C ARG A 326 -5.16 21.80 -20.78
N GLY A 327 -5.85 22.91 -20.71
CA GLY A 327 -6.76 23.33 -21.76
C GLY A 327 -7.46 24.62 -21.44
N THR A 328 -8.34 25.03 -22.33
CA THR A 328 -9.16 26.23 -22.19
C THR A 328 -10.61 25.87 -21.94
N TYR A 329 -11.34 26.75 -21.26
CA TYR A 329 -12.79 26.61 -21.15
C TYR A 329 -13.47 26.78 -22.51
N GLY A 330 -14.44 25.94 -22.80
CA GLY A 330 -15.19 25.97 -24.03
C GLY A 330 -16.45 25.14 -23.99
N ALA A 331 -17.09 24.96 -25.12
CA ALA A 331 -18.24 24.08 -25.26
C ALA A 331 -17.96 22.97 -26.29
N SER A 332 -18.42 21.77 -26.02
CA SER A 332 -18.45 20.70 -27.01
C SER A 332 -19.43 21.06 -28.14
N ARG A 333 -19.38 20.35 -29.27
CA ARG A 333 -20.30 20.58 -30.42
C ARG A 333 -21.79 20.54 -30.03
N ASN A 334 -22.12 19.83 -28.96
CA ASN A 334 -23.49 19.73 -28.46
C ASN A 334 -23.81 20.79 -27.38
N GLY A 335 -22.97 21.79 -27.21
CA GLY A 335 -23.18 22.90 -26.25
C GLY A 335 -22.82 22.56 -24.81
N THR A 336 -22.31 21.34 -24.50
CA THR A 336 -21.89 20.98 -23.15
C THR A 336 -20.62 21.72 -22.77
N GLN A 337 -20.67 22.46 -21.66
CA GLN A 337 -19.51 23.14 -21.09
C GLN A 337 -18.40 22.15 -20.79
N SER A 338 -17.20 22.42 -21.26
CA SER A 338 -16.10 21.48 -21.28
C SER A 338 -14.75 22.13 -21.13
N LEU A 339 -13.77 21.41 -20.64
CA LEU A 339 -12.37 21.77 -20.80
C LEU A 339 -11.87 21.23 -22.15
N ILE A 340 -11.51 22.10 -23.07
CA ILE A 340 -10.93 21.76 -24.37
C ILE A 340 -9.43 21.58 -24.18
N ALA A 341 -8.97 20.32 -24.24
CA ALA A 341 -7.62 19.96 -23.91
C ALA A 341 -6.60 20.37 -24.98
N THR A 342 -5.48 20.92 -24.54
CA THR A 342 -4.27 21.14 -25.33
C THR A 342 -3.17 20.13 -25.01
N SER A 343 -3.16 19.59 -23.77
CA SER A 343 -2.32 18.47 -23.39
C SER A 343 -2.88 17.72 -22.18
N TRP A 344 -2.37 16.52 -21.94
CA TRP A 344 -2.73 15.71 -20.79
C TRP A 344 -1.53 14.91 -20.27
N HIS A 345 -1.56 14.56 -18.97
CA HIS A 345 -0.57 13.76 -18.30
C HIS A 345 -1.24 12.81 -17.31
N MET A 346 -0.62 11.65 -17.07
CA MET A 346 -1.03 10.79 -15.97
C MET A 346 -0.73 11.47 -14.63
N ALA A 347 -1.64 11.32 -13.68
CA ALA A 347 -1.41 11.64 -12.28
C ALA A 347 -1.41 10.36 -11.43
N SER A 348 -2.23 9.37 -11.78
CA SER A 348 -2.20 8.05 -11.15
C SER A 348 -2.95 7.02 -11.99
N LYS A 349 -2.31 5.91 -12.31
CA LYS A 349 -2.92 4.76 -12.99
C LYS A 349 -3.71 3.91 -12.02
N SER A 350 -4.96 3.60 -12.34
CA SER A 350 -5.81 2.70 -11.55
C SER A 350 -5.65 1.27 -12.05
N LEU A 351 -5.03 0.40 -11.24
CA LEU A 351 -4.84 -1.03 -11.60
C LEU A 351 -6.06 -1.89 -11.28
N HIS A 352 -6.90 -1.44 -10.35
CA HIS A 352 -8.16 -2.13 -10.02
C HIS A 352 -9.34 -1.34 -10.58
N PRO A 353 -10.32 -2.04 -11.20
CA PRO A 353 -11.53 -1.39 -11.70
C PRO A 353 -12.34 -0.80 -10.54
N ILE A 354 -12.87 0.41 -10.76
CA ILE A 354 -13.78 1.05 -9.80
C ILE A 354 -15.21 0.73 -10.23
N PRO A 355 -16.03 0.13 -9.35
CA PRO A 355 -17.39 -0.30 -9.69
C PRO A 355 -18.38 0.87 -9.61
N PHE A 356 -18.23 1.89 -10.46
CA PHE A 356 -19.05 3.11 -10.41
C PHE A 356 -20.56 2.86 -10.48
N ASP A 357 -20.99 1.84 -11.20
CA ASP A 357 -22.41 1.60 -11.46
C ASP A 357 -22.95 0.28 -10.83
N SER A 358 -22.10 -0.48 -10.12
CA SER A 358 -22.45 -1.81 -9.61
C SER A 358 -22.18 -2.02 -8.12
N PHE A 359 -21.76 -1.01 -7.38
CA PHE A 359 -21.38 -1.11 -5.97
C PHE A 359 -22.58 -0.89 -5.05
N THR A 360 -23.54 -1.83 -5.04
CA THR A 360 -24.84 -1.69 -4.36
C THR A 360 -24.95 -2.51 -3.07
N ASP A 361 -24.16 -3.57 -2.90
CA ASP A 361 -24.24 -4.44 -1.72
C ASP A 361 -23.89 -3.69 -0.42
N PRO A 362 -24.81 -3.61 0.58
CA PRO A 362 -24.62 -2.84 1.79
C PRO A 362 -23.41 -3.28 2.61
N GLU A 363 -23.11 -4.58 2.65
CA GLU A 363 -21.97 -5.12 3.40
C GLU A 363 -20.66 -4.76 2.74
N ALA A 364 -20.55 -4.91 1.42
CA ALA A 364 -19.38 -4.50 0.66
C ALA A 364 -19.12 -2.99 0.79
N ARG A 365 -20.17 -2.17 0.81
CA ARG A 365 -20.09 -0.71 1.00
C ARG A 365 -19.51 -0.34 2.37
N LEU A 366 -19.90 -1.04 3.43
CA LEU A 366 -19.34 -0.84 4.77
C LEU A 366 -17.89 -1.31 4.88
N ARG A 367 -17.56 -2.45 4.29
CA ARG A 367 -16.19 -3.01 4.31
C ARG A 367 -15.21 -2.19 3.48
N ARG A 368 -15.65 -1.73 2.30
CA ARG A 368 -14.84 -0.93 1.37
C ARG A 368 -15.28 0.52 1.39
N ARG A 369 -15.20 1.15 2.57
CA ARG A 369 -15.73 2.50 2.78
C ARG A 369 -15.11 3.55 1.85
N SER A 370 -13.82 3.43 1.50
CA SER A 370 -13.16 4.32 0.54
C SER A 370 -13.78 4.23 -0.86
N THR A 371 -14.10 3.01 -1.32
CA THR A 371 -14.80 2.79 -2.59
C THR A 371 -16.23 3.33 -2.52
N ASP A 372 -16.94 3.09 -1.41
CA ASP A 372 -18.29 3.61 -1.21
C ASP A 372 -18.35 5.14 -1.29
N LEU A 373 -17.43 5.84 -0.63
CA LEU A 373 -17.34 7.30 -0.66
C LEU A 373 -16.98 7.85 -2.04
N LEU A 374 -16.24 7.08 -2.85
CA LEU A 374 -15.88 7.44 -4.21
C LEU A 374 -17.04 7.29 -5.19
N VAL A 375 -17.81 6.20 -5.03
CA VAL A 375 -18.88 5.80 -5.95
C VAL A 375 -20.21 6.47 -5.60
N HIS A 376 -20.47 6.74 -4.31
CA HIS A 376 -21.70 7.37 -3.82
C HIS A 376 -21.41 8.78 -3.26
N PRO A 377 -21.56 9.83 -4.07
CA PRO A 377 -21.27 11.22 -3.66
C PRO A 377 -22.09 11.71 -2.46
N ASP A 378 -23.33 11.26 -2.32
CA ASP A 378 -24.21 11.55 -1.19
C ASP A 378 -23.57 11.13 0.15
N GLN A 379 -22.90 9.99 0.20
CA GLN A 379 -22.20 9.52 1.38
C GLN A 379 -21.02 10.43 1.76
N MET A 380 -20.34 10.98 0.76
CA MET A 380 -19.27 11.96 0.97
C MET A 380 -19.83 13.28 1.52
N GLN A 381 -20.99 13.74 1.02
CA GLN A 381 -21.65 14.94 1.51
C GLN A 381 -22.07 14.78 2.98
N ASN A 382 -22.64 13.64 3.35
CA ASN A 382 -23.00 13.33 4.73
C ASN A 382 -21.78 13.36 5.67
N LEU A 383 -20.65 12.83 5.22
CA LEU A 383 -19.40 12.87 5.98
C LEU A 383 -18.87 14.30 6.16
N ARG A 384 -18.94 15.11 5.11
CA ARG A 384 -18.57 16.54 5.17
C ARG A 384 -19.46 17.34 6.11
N LEU A 385 -20.78 17.12 6.04
CA LEU A 385 -21.75 17.76 6.94
C LEU A 385 -21.45 17.39 8.42
N ARG A 386 -21.27 16.10 8.70
CA ARG A 386 -20.87 15.65 10.03
C ARG A 386 -19.60 16.34 10.54
N THR A 387 -18.59 16.45 9.69
CA THR A 387 -17.32 17.12 10.01
C THR A 387 -17.54 18.60 10.33
N ALA A 388 -18.35 19.28 9.51
CA ALA A 388 -18.66 20.70 9.71
C ALA A 388 -19.42 20.93 11.02
N VAL A 389 -20.41 20.09 11.35
CA VAL A 389 -21.15 20.16 12.63
C VAL A 389 -20.21 19.95 13.82
N ILE A 390 -19.38 18.92 13.79
CA ILE A 390 -18.42 18.66 14.88
C ILE A 390 -17.44 19.83 15.04
N LYS A 391 -16.93 20.39 13.94
CA LYS A 391 -16.04 21.54 13.96
C LYS A 391 -16.72 22.77 14.58
N ALA A 392 -17.96 23.06 14.21
CA ALA A 392 -18.72 24.17 14.75
C ALA A 392 -19.00 23.99 16.26
N LEU A 393 -19.39 22.77 16.69
CA LEU A 393 -19.58 22.45 18.09
C LEU A 393 -18.32 22.64 18.92
N ARG A 394 -17.19 22.13 18.44
CA ARG A 394 -15.89 22.33 19.13
C ARG A 394 -15.52 23.80 19.25
N ALA A 395 -15.60 24.55 18.17
CA ALA A 395 -15.29 25.99 18.21
C ALA A 395 -16.17 26.77 19.19
N ARG A 396 -17.41 26.30 19.44
CA ARG A 396 -18.32 26.95 20.37
C ARG A 396 -18.14 26.48 21.82
N LEU A 397 -17.58 25.30 22.04
CA LEU A 397 -17.26 24.78 23.38
C LEU A 397 -15.89 25.26 23.85
N ASP A 398 -14.99 25.57 22.93
CA ASP A 398 -13.63 26.07 23.22
C ASP A 398 -13.60 27.61 23.38
N ALA A 399 -14.71 28.33 23.10
CA ALA A 399 -14.88 29.76 23.25
C ALA A 399 -15.56 30.11 24.61
#